data_790aefeb150bcc72020b428e06604d8c
#
_entry.id   790aefeb150bcc72020b428e06604d8c
#
_cell.length_a   1.000
_cell.length_b   1.000
_cell.length_c   1.000
_cell.angle_alpha   90.00
_cell.angle_beta   90.00
_cell.angle_gamma   90.00
#
_symmetry.space_group_name_H-M   'P 1'
#
loop_
_entity.id
_entity.type
_entity.pdbx_description
1 polymer ?
#
loop_
_entity_poly.entity_id
_entity_poly.type
_entity_poly.pdbx_seq_one_letter_code
_entity_poly.pdbx_strand_id
1 'polypeptide(L)'
;MKLPKFFFHASTLAILSASPLLAQEGWVNLFNGKNLDGWELHSGAAKYSAVDGVLIGESVAGTGNSFLCPVKTYGNFELELDYQVDDQLNSGVQFRSDLFPEARTLQFGSVTSKLPADRLHGYQCEIDMDTKKNRMWTAGIYDEARRGWLFPGKLGGSTNGFTEQGRRVSKPGEWNHLRILCNGASIKTWLNGEPRADICDAMTPSGRIGLQVHGVGKDASKVGLHARFKNIRIREIAVAPNTLSADEQKAGWQLLWDGKSNEGWRSAKSENFPAKGWVIKAGVLTVQAKDGEESGGGGDIITRKRYANFELTADFKITPGANSGIKIFVQPNLSPIDKKTGKPAAVGSAIGCEFQILDDIRHPDAKLGKNGNRTIGSLYDLIPAPTNKLVLPMGEWNHARILSQGKHVEFWLNNQKTVEFERGSPEFRAIVAGSKYHNIPDFGEWADGHILLQDHGNEVSFCNVKIRELPAN
;
A
#
# COMPACT_ATOMS: atom_id res chain seq x y z
N MET A 1 -15.28 5.20 -94.16
CA MET A 1 -15.79 5.98 -92.97
C MET A 1 -15.24 5.33 -91.70
N LYS A 2 -14.15 5.84 -91.15
CA LYS A 2 -13.47 5.27 -89.93
C LYS A 2 -13.89 6.09 -88.72
N LEU A 3 -14.47 5.46 -87.73
CA LEU A 3 -14.83 6.02 -86.42
C LEU A 3 -13.59 6.07 -85.50
N PRO A 4 -13.40 7.15 -84.70
CA PRO A 4 -12.24 7.23 -83.80
C PRO A 4 -12.49 6.45 -82.51
N LYS A 5 -11.44 5.77 -81.97
CA LYS A 5 -11.43 5.11 -80.71
C LYS A 5 -11.11 6.13 -79.59
N PHE A 6 -12.00 6.27 -78.63
CA PHE A 6 -11.77 7.02 -77.41
C PHE A 6 -11.06 6.11 -76.40
N PHE A 7 -9.89 6.54 -75.88
CA PHE A 7 -9.21 5.93 -74.75
C PHE A 7 -9.68 6.61 -73.47
N PHE A 8 -10.36 5.86 -72.60
CA PHE A 8 -10.60 6.29 -71.23
C PHE A 8 -9.38 5.98 -70.36
N HIS A 9 -8.77 7.02 -69.80
CA HIS A 9 -7.81 6.87 -68.72
C HIS A 9 -8.58 6.76 -67.39
N ALA A 10 -8.55 5.64 -66.75
CA ALA A 10 -9.05 5.45 -65.37
C ALA A 10 -7.94 5.87 -64.41
N SER A 11 -8.11 7.04 -63.79
CA SER A 11 -7.26 7.46 -62.68
C SER A 11 -7.72 6.77 -61.39
N THR A 12 -6.95 5.79 -60.92
CA THR A 12 -7.19 5.12 -59.64
C THR A 12 -6.77 6.06 -58.50
N LEU A 13 -7.74 6.61 -57.83
CA LEU A 13 -7.56 7.38 -56.57
C LEU A 13 -7.28 6.39 -55.46
N ALA A 14 -6.03 6.30 -54.98
CA ALA A 14 -5.70 5.54 -53.80
C ALA A 14 -6.23 6.29 -52.56
N ILE A 15 -7.34 5.82 -52.01
CA ILE A 15 -7.86 6.27 -50.72
C ILE A 15 -6.98 5.60 -49.63
N LEU A 16 -6.04 6.37 -49.10
CA LEU A 16 -5.37 6.02 -47.86
C LEU A 16 -6.42 6.04 -46.73
N SER A 17 -6.96 4.89 -46.39
CA SER A 17 -7.74 4.70 -45.19
C SER A 17 -6.81 4.82 -43.98
N ALA A 18 -6.78 5.99 -43.35
CA ALA A 18 -6.27 6.11 -42.00
C ALA A 18 -7.19 5.29 -41.09
N SER A 19 -6.74 4.10 -40.72
CA SER A 19 -7.42 3.33 -39.69
C SER A 19 -7.44 4.19 -38.40
N PRO A 20 -8.61 4.43 -37.80
CA PRO A 20 -8.65 5.07 -36.50
C PRO A 20 -7.90 4.12 -35.54
N LEU A 21 -6.84 4.61 -34.87
CA LEU A 21 -6.33 3.95 -33.67
C LEU A 21 -7.54 3.81 -32.74
N LEU A 22 -8.03 2.59 -32.61
CA LEU A 22 -8.98 2.27 -31.54
C LEU A 22 -8.31 2.69 -30.24
N ALA A 23 -8.85 3.72 -29.59
CA ALA A 23 -8.46 4.06 -28.23
C ALA A 23 -8.64 2.78 -27.42
N GLN A 24 -7.55 2.16 -26.98
CA GLN A 24 -7.61 0.96 -26.13
C GLN A 24 -8.40 1.38 -24.89
N GLU A 25 -9.53 0.73 -24.64
CA GLU A 25 -10.44 1.08 -23.56
C GLU A 25 -9.71 1.26 -22.23
N GLY A 26 -9.90 2.41 -21.59
CA GLY A 26 -9.43 2.73 -20.25
C GLY A 26 -8.02 3.36 -20.15
N TRP A 27 -7.26 3.47 -21.24
CA TRP A 27 -5.96 4.14 -21.19
C TRP A 27 -6.09 5.68 -21.25
N VAL A 28 -5.37 6.36 -20.36
CA VAL A 28 -5.28 7.82 -20.27
C VAL A 28 -3.83 8.24 -20.40
N ASN A 29 -3.56 9.22 -21.26
CA ASN A 29 -2.23 9.82 -21.34
C ASN A 29 -2.02 10.73 -20.13
N LEU A 30 -0.95 10.47 -19.35
CA LEU A 30 -0.56 11.30 -18.22
C LEU A 30 0.14 12.59 -18.69
N PHE A 31 0.84 12.52 -19.81
CA PHE A 31 1.52 13.66 -20.41
C PHE A 31 0.78 14.10 -21.67
N ASN A 32 0.48 15.41 -21.75
CA ASN A 32 -0.25 16.00 -22.88
C ASN A 32 0.60 16.25 -24.13
N GLY A 33 1.92 15.98 -24.05
CA GLY A 33 2.87 16.18 -25.13
C GLY A 33 3.29 17.63 -25.40
N LYS A 34 2.78 18.59 -24.63
CA LYS A 34 2.95 20.04 -24.91
C LYS A 34 3.60 20.82 -23.78
N ASN A 35 3.17 20.59 -22.53
CA ASN A 35 3.63 21.32 -21.36
C ASN A 35 3.52 20.47 -20.10
N LEU A 36 3.92 21.03 -18.96
CA LEU A 36 3.92 20.35 -17.65
C LEU A 36 2.65 20.63 -16.82
N ASP A 37 1.57 21.05 -17.44
CA ASP A 37 0.31 21.29 -16.73
C ASP A 37 -0.18 20.00 -16.06
N GLY A 38 -0.51 20.09 -14.77
CA GLY A 38 -0.92 18.94 -13.95
C GLY A 38 0.23 18.12 -13.38
N TRP A 39 1.49 18.60 -13.50
CA TRP A 39 2.66 18.00 -12.90
C TRP A 39 3.30 18.91 -11.85
N GLU A 40 3.81 18.35 -10.76
CA GLU A 40 4.46 19.04 -9.65
C GLU A 40 5.84 18.45 -9.41
N LEU A 41 6.81 19.33 -9.12
CA LEU A 41 8.17 18.92 -8.78
C LEU A 41 8.28 18.72 -7.27
N HIS A 42 8.84 17.57 -6.85
CA HIS A 42 9.06 17.20 -5.45
C HIS A 42 10.49 16.76 -5.18
N SER A 43 10.94 16.90 -3.95
CA SER A 43 12.18 16.44 -3.33
C SER A 43 13.44 17.23 -3.71
N GLY A 44 13.70 17.45 -4.97
CA GLY A 44 14.92 18.11 -5.46
C GLY A 44 14.62 19.32 -6.32
N ALA A 45 15.63 19.76 -7.10
CA ALA A 45 15.55 20.96 -7.92
C ALA A 45 16.05 20.75 -9.37
N ALA A 46 15.96 19.53 -9.90
CA ALA A 46 16.22 19.26 -11.31
C ALA A 46 15.29 20.09 -12.20
N LYS A 47 15.73 20.43 -13.40
CA LYS A 47 14.92 21.17 -14.35
C LYS A 47 14.10 20.22 -15.18
N TYR A 48 12.82 20.54 -15.39
CA TYR A 48 11.96 19.78 -16.27
C TYR A 48 11.36 20.67 -17.35
N SER A 49 11.23 20.14 -18.56
CA SER A 49 10.66 20.81 -19.72
C SER A 49 9.88 19.82 -20.60
N ALA A 50 9.06 20.34 -21.47
CA ALA A 50 8.35 19.58 -22.48
C ALA A 50 8.72 20.13 -23.88
N VAL A 51 9.28 19.27 -24.74
CA VAL A 51 9.72 19.63 -26.08
C VAL A 51 9.33 18.51 -27.04
N ASP A 52 8.60 18.83 -28.10
CA ASP A 52 8.26 17.91 -29.20
C ASP A 52 7.67 16.57 -28.75
N GLY A 53 6.76 16.61 -27.77
CA GLY A 53 6.11 15.40 -27.23
C GLY A 53 6.97 14.60 -26.24
N VAL A 54 8.13 15.11 -25.85
CA VAL A 54 9.05 14.52 -24.89
C VAL A 54 9.10 15.35 -23.62
N LEU A 55 8.95 14.70 -22.47
CA LEU A 55 9.21 15.28 -21.16
C LEU A 55 10.70 15.05 -20.85
N ILE A 56 11.43 16.12 -20.58
CA ILE A 56 12.88 16.12 -20.39
C ILE A 56 13.19 16.62 -18.99
N GLY A 57 13.89 15.80 -18.20
CA GLY A 57 14.48 16.17 -16.94
C GLY A 57 15.98 16.36 -17.07
N GLU A 58 16.52 17.50 -16.62
CA GLU A 58 17.94 17.87 -16.65
C GLU A 58 18.54 17.86 -15.24
N SER A 59 19.64 17.17 -15.06
CA SER A 59 20.37 17.11 -13.80
C SER A 59 21.04 18.43 -13.48
N VAL A 60 20.99 18.82 -12.19
CA VAL A 60 21.65 20.02 -11.66
C VAL A 60 22.53 19.69 -10.48
N ALA A 61 23.60 20.47 -10.28
CA ALA A 61 24.50 20.27 -9.16
C ALA A 61 23.85 20.61 -7.81
N GLY A 62 24.30 19.94 -6.74
CA GLY A 62 23.97 20.30 -5.36
C GLY A 62 22.55 19.96 -4.91
N THR A 63 21.76 19.25 -5.71
CA THR A 63 20.42 18.77 -5.33
C THR A 63 20.39 17.25 -5.14
N GLY A 64 19.45 16.78 -4.33
CA GLY A 64 19.12 15.34 -4.25
C GLY A 64 18.28 14.85 -5.42
N ASN A 65 17.75 13.64 -5.30
CA ASN A 65 16.80 13.10 -6.28
C ASN A 65 15.60 14.05 -6.42
N SER A 66 15.21 14.29 -7.65
CA SER A 66 14.06 15.11 -8.01
C SER A 66 13.03 14.26 -8.71
N PHE A 67 11.75 14.50 -8.44
CA PHE A 67 10.66 13.72 -9.02
C PHE A 67 9.58 14.66 -9.55
N LEU A 68 9.26 14.51 -10.81
CA LEU A 68 8.11 15.19 -11.42
C LEU A 68 6.90 14.26 -11.35
N CYS A 69 5.85 14.69 -10.66
CA CYS A 69 4.69 13.87 -10.31
C CYS A 69 3.39 14.46 -10.85
N PRO A 70 2.48 13.66 -11.45
CA PRO A 70 1.10 14.09 -11.61
C PRO A 70 0.43 14.23 -10.24
N VAL A 71 -0.53 15.16 -10.14
CA VAL A 71 -1.24 15.46 -8.87
C VAL A 71 -2.02 14.25 -8.36
N LYS A 72 -2.60 13.45 -9.27
CA LYS A 72 -3.42 12.29 -8.94
C LYS A 72 -2.60 11.13 -8.38
N THR A 73 -3.16 10.43 -7.39
CA THR A 73 -2.64 9.15 -6.88
C THR A 73 -3.31 7.96 -7.54
N TYR A 74 -2.61 6.81 -7.57
CA TYR A 74 -3.07 5.59 -8.23
C TYR A 74 -2.84 4.37 -7.33
N GLY A 75 -3.83 3.47 -7.31
CA GLY A 75 -3.77 2.22 -6.53
C GLY A 75 -3.50 1.01 -7.42
N ASN A 76 -4.55 0.50 -8.06
CA ASN A 76 -4.44 -0.60 -9.02
C ASN A 76 -4.40 -0.02 -10.44
N PHE A 77 -3.33 -0.29 -11.15
CA PHE A 77 -3.11 0.31 -12.46
C PHE A 77 -2.13 -0.49 -13.31
N GLU A 78 -2.16 -0.23 -14.57
CA GLU A 78 -1.11 -0.54 -15.53
C GLU A 78 -0.55 0.78 -16.09
N LEU A 79 0.75 0.98 -15.99
CA LEU A 79 1.48 2.15 -16.47
C LEU A 79 2.45 1.72 -17.55
N GLU A 80 2.45 2.43 -18.67
CA GLU A 80 3.42 2.25 -19.73
C GLU A 80 4.06 3.58 -20.12
N LEU A 81 5.33 3.55 -20.44
CA LEU A 81 6.05 4.70 -20.94
C LEU A 81 7.32 4.28 -21.69
N ASP A 82 7.80 5.16 -22.54
CA ASP A 82 9.12 5.05 -23.13
C ASP A 82 10.07 6.01 -22.43
N TYR A 83 11.30 5.57 -22.17
CA TYR A 83 12.36 6.39 -21.58
C TYR A 83 13.66 6.29 -22.38
N GLN A 84 14.46 7.36 -22.29
CA GLN A 84 15.85 7.41 -22.76
C GLN A 84 16.64 8.24 -21.74
N VAL A 85 17.75 7.69 -21.26
CA VAL A 85 18.59 8.34 -20.24
C VAL A 85 20.01 8.44 -20.78
N ASP A 86 20.63 9.61 -20.57
CA ASP A 86 22.01 9.84 -20.98
C ASP A 86 22.94 8.90 -20.19
N ASP A 87 24.03 8.47 -20.84
CA ASP A 87 25.02 7.61 -20.20
C ASP A 87 25.52 8.22 -18.88
N GLN A 88 25.72 7.38 -17.86
CA GLN A 88 26.14 7.73 -16.51
C GLN A 88 25.08 8.46 -15.63
N LEU A 89 23.90 8.79 -16.14
CA LEU A 89 22.79 9.25 -15.31
C LEU A 89 21.93 8.05 -14.87
N ASN A 90 21.52 8.03 -13.62
CA ASN A 90 20.49 7.10 -13.11
C ASN A 90 19.14 7.80 -13.13
N SER A 91 18.07 7.03 -13.24
CA SER A 91 16.71 7.50 -13.21
C SER A 91 15.79 6.42 -12.62
N GLY A 92 14.47 6.64 -12.65
CA GLY A 92 13.48 5.69 -12.19
C GLY A 92 12.06 6.23 -12.31
N VAL A 93 11.12 5.35 -12.19
CA VAL A 93 9.69 5.68 -12.14
C VAL A 93 9.16 5.28 -10.79
N GLN A 94 8.88 6.28 -9.94
CA GLN A 94 8.19 6.08 -8.67
C GLN A 94 6.73 5.69 -8.93
N PHE A 95 6.20 4.81 -8.10
CA PHE A 95 4.79 4.44 -8.13
C PHE A 95 4.33 4.03 -6.73
N ARG A 96 3.04 4.22 -6.45
CA ARG A 96 2.48 4.04 -5.11
C ARG A 96 3.38 4.68 -4.04
N SER A 97 3.85 5.88 -4.31
CA SER A 97 4.79 6.62 -3.45
C SER A 97 4.09 7.75 -2.74
N ASP A 98 4.57 8.05 -1.53
CA ASP A 98 4.02 9.07 -0.66
C ASP A 98 5.01 10.21 -0.44
N LEU A 99 4.51 11.32 0.03
CA LEU A 99 5.29 12.44 0.54
C LEU A 99 4.55 13.09 1.72
N PHE A 100 5.29 13.76 2.60
CA PHE A 100 4.73 14.44 3.75
C PHE A 100 5.03 15.93 3.69
N PRO A 101 4.08 16.79 4.10
CA PRO A 101 4.31 18.24 4.14
C PRO A 101 5.32 18.64 5.21
N GLU A 102 5.58 17.76 6.20
CA GLU A 102 6.53 17.98 7.29
C GLU A 102 7.52 16.83 7.40
N ALA A 103 8.71 17.11 7.94
CA ALA A 103 9.72 16.08 8.15
C ALA A 103 9.24 15.01 9.14
N ARG A 104 9.49 13.73 8.82
CA ARG A 104 9.10 12.58 9.65
C ARG A 104 10.23 11.58 9.77
N THR A 105 10.22 10.85 10.88
CA THR A 105 11.05 9.65 11.04
C THR A 105 10.11 8.45 11.08
N LEU A 106 10.26 7.54 10.13
CA LEU A 106 9.41 6.37 9.99
C LEU A 106 10.24 5.10 10.11
N GLN A 107 9.60 4.04 10.60
CA GLN A 107 10.18 2.71 10.69
C GLN A 107 9.56 1.81 9.61
N PHE A 108 10.42 1.17 8.80
CA PHE A 108 10.03 0.23 7.75
C PHE A 108 10.74 -1.12 7.98
N GLY A 109 10.13 -2.02 8.71
CA GLY A 109 10.82 -3.21 9.19
C GLY A 109 11.99 -2.82 10.11
N SER A 110 13.18 -3.32 9.86
CA SER A 110 14.41 -2.96 10.59
C SER A 110 15.04 -1.61 10.15
N VAL A 111 14.45 -0.92 9.17
CA VAL A 111 15.01 0.32 8.60
C VAL A 111 14.31 1.53 9.18
N THR A 112 15.08 2.42 9.84
CA THR A 112 14.60 3.75 10.26
C THR A 112 14.98 4.77 9.20
N SER A 113 13.98 5.44 8.62
CA SER A 113 14.16 6.46 7.60
C SER A 113 13.80 7.84 8.14
N LYS A 114 14.70 8.79 8.00
CA LYS A 114 14.44 10.22 8.24
C LYS A 114 14.03 10.85 6.91
N LEU A 115 12.77 11.18 6.77
CA LEU A 115 12.18 11.76 5.57
C LEU A 115 12.04 13.28 5.79
N PRO A 116 12.77 14.12 5.07
CA PRO A 116 12.51 15.56 5.05
C PRO A 116 11.09 15.86 4.58
N ALA A 117 10.63 17.08 4.82
CA ALA A 117 9.41 17.59 4.18
C ALA A 117 9.53 17.45 2.66
N ASP A 118 8.44 17.16 2.00
CA ASP A 118 8.33 17.00 0.54
C ASP A 118 9.23 15.90 -0.08
N ARG A 119 9.79 15.00 0.74
CA ARG A 119 10.58 13.87 0.25
C ARG A 119 9.68 12.76 -0.28
N LEU A 120 9.64 12.57 -1.61
CA LEU A 120 8.96 11.43 -2.22
C LEU A 120 9.67 10.12 -1.84
N HIS A 121 8.91 9.14 -1.38
CA HIS A 121 9.42 7.85 -0.94
C HIS A 121 8.43 6.73 -1.30
N GLY A 122 8.92 5.56 -1.60
CA GLY A 122 8.06 4.44 -1.99
C GLY A 122 8.68 3.54 -3.05
N TYR A 123 7.84 2.74 -3.71
CA TYR A 123 8.31 1.86 -4.76
C TYR A 123 8.82 2.65 -5.97
N GLN A 124 9.96 2.24 -6.48
CA GLN A 124 10.56 2.74 -7.70
C GLN A 124 10.83 1.58 -8.67
N CYS A 125 10.31 1.68 -9.87
CA CYS A 125 10.78 0.91 -11.00
C CYS A 125 12.06 1.57 -11.48
N GLU A 126 13.18 0.92 -11.19
CA GLU A 126 14.51 1.49 -11.35
C GLU A 126 14.89 1.60 -12.84
N ILE A 127 15.60 2.65 -13.19
CA ILE A 127 16.31 2.80 -14.49
C ILE A 127 17.79 2.89 -14.17
N ASP A 128 18.45 1.74 -14.09
CA ASP A 128 19.85 1.60 -13.70
C ASP A 128 20.62 0.81 -14.76
N MET A 129 21.32 1.53 -15.60
CA MET A 129 22.16 1.00 -16.67
C MET A 129 23.64 1.35 -16.43
N ASP A 130 24.11 1.23 -15.18
CA ASP A 130 25.49 1.54 -14.82
C ASP A 130 26.44 0.43 -15.27
N THR A 131 26.97 0.60 -16.46
CA THR A 131 27.93 -0.32 -17.06
C THR A 131 29.24 -0.40 -16.27
N LYS A 132 29.63 0.66 -15.54
CA LYS A 132 30.85 0.68 -14.70
C LYS A 132 30.70 -0.20 -13.46
N LYS A 133 29.51 -0.23 -12.86
CA LYS A 133 29.20 -1.10 -11.74
C LYS A 133 28.84 -2.52 -12.17
N ASN A 134 28.90 -2.81 -13.45
CA ASN A 134 28.49 -4.10 -14.01
C ASN A 134 27.05 -4.49 -13.61
N ARG A 135 26.17 -3.49 -13.48
CA ARG A 135 24.82 -3.62 -12.98
C ARG A 135 23.81 -3.11 -14.01
N MET A 136 22.86 -3.96 -14.40
CA MET A 136 21.80 -3.67 -15.36
C MET A 136 20.46 -4.04 -14.70
N TRP A 137 20.09 -3.26 -13.70
CA TRP A 137 18.93 -3.57 -12.84
C TRP A 137 17.68 -2.78 -13.22
N THR A 138 17.64 -2.22 -14.41
CA THR A 138 16.44 -1.57 -14.94
C THR A 138 15.23 -2.48 -14.87
N ALA A 139 14.10 -1.88 -14.51
CA ALA A 139 12.84 -2.53 -14.18
C ALA A 139 12.91 -3.47 -12.95
N GLY A 140 13.97 -3.38 -12.13
CA GLY A 140 13.96 -3.87 -10.76
C GLY A 140 13.14 -2.97 -9.86
N ILE A 141 12.79 -3.45 -8.67
CA ILE A 141 12.03 -2.69 -7.68
C ILE A 141 12.96 -2.22 -6.56
N TYR A 142 13.12 -0.92 -6.47
CA TYR A 142 13.77 -0.24 -5.36
C TYR A 142 12.72 0.42 -4.47
N ASP A 143 12.92 0.45 -3.17
CA ASP A 143 12.03 1.12 -2.21
C ASP A 143 12.70 2.39 -1.73
N GLU A 144 12.50 3.48 -2.48
CA GLU A 144 13.19 4.76 -2.35
C GLU A 144 12.98 5.37 -0.97
N ALA A 145 14.10 5.73 -0.33
CA ALA A 145 14.16 6.29 1.01
C ALA A 145 13.50 5.43 2.11
N ARG A 146 13.22 4.14 1.83
CA ARG A 146 12.65 3.18 2.80
C ARG A 146 13.53 1.94 2.92
N ARG A 147 13.15 0.81 2.31
CA ARG A 147 13.81 -0.51 2.49
C ARG A 147 14.96 -0.79 1.51
N GLY A 148 15.15 0.05 0.46
CA GLY A 148 16.17 -0.18 -0.56
C GLY A 148 15.76 -1.27 -1.56
N TRP A 149 16.69 -2.07 -2.08
CA TRP A 149 16.42 -3.07 -3.10
C TRP A 149 15.49 -4.18 -2.61
N LEU A 150 14.33 -4.29 -3.24
CA LEU A 150 13.35 -5.33 -3.00
C LEU A 150 13.52 -6.47 -4.00
N PHE A 151 13.69 -6.16 -5.29
CA PHE A 151 13.89 -7.15 -6.33
C PHE A 151 14.78 -6.58 -7.47
N PRO A 152 15.94 -7.21 -7.74
CA PRO A 152 16.52 -8.32 -7.00
C PRO A 152 16.94 -7.87 -5.59
N GLY A 153 16.66 -8.68 -4.57
CA GLY A 153 17.05 -8.35 -3.20
C GLY A 153 16.16 -8.96 -2.13
N LYS A 154 15.60 -8.12 -1.25
CA LYS A 154 14.88 -8.56 -0.03
C LYS A 154 13.65 -9.44 -0.30
N LEU A 155 13.00 -9.27 -1.45
CA LEU A 155 11.82 -10.05 -1.84
C LEU A 155 12.12 -11.07 -2.94
N GLY A 156 13.38 -11.40 -3.16
CA GLY A 156 13.80 -12.44 -4.09
C GLY A 156 14.64 -11.95 -5.25
N GLY A 157 14.79 -12.83 -6.25
CA GLY A 157 15.59 -12.56 -7.45
C GLY A 157 17.10 -12.79 -7.25
N SER A 158 17.73 -13.47 -8.22
CA SER A 158 19.18 -13.59 -8.28
C SER A 158 19.78 -12.31 -8.86
N THR A 159 20.68 -11.65 -8.15
CA THR A 159 21.36 -10.45 -8.61
C THR A 159 22.13 -10.68 -9.92
N ASN A 160 22.84 -11.81 -10.04
CA ASN A 160 23.57 -12.16 -11.26
C ASN A 160 22.61 -12.46 -12.42
N GLY A 161 21.61 -13.31 -12.21
CA GLY A 161 20.62 -13.64 -13.25
C GLY A 161 19.85 -12.40 -13.72
N PHE A 162 19.50 -11.51 -12.80
CA PHE A 162 18.81 -10.27 -13.12
C PHE A 162 19.70 -9.30 -13.94
N THR A 163 21.00 -9.23 -13.60
CA THR A 163 22.00 -8.45 -14.36
C THR A 163 22.17 -9.00 -15.77
N GLU A 164 22.35 -10.31 -15.92
CA GLU A 164 22.51 -10.97 -17.22
C GLU A 164 21.30 -10.78 -18.12
N GLN A 165 20.10 -10.94 -17.57
CA GLN A 165 18.88 -10.65 -18.29
C GLN A 165 18.80 -9.17 -18.68
N GLY A 166 19.13 -8.24 -17.76
CA GLY A 166 19.14 -6.81 -18.03
C GLY A 166 20.03 -6.43 -19.20
N ARG A 167 21.23 -7.04 -19.32
CA ARG A 167 22.14 -6.82 -20.46
C ARG A 167 21.55 -7.26 -21.79
N ARG A 168 20.74 -8.31 -21.79
CA ARG A 168 20.12 -8.80 -23.04
C ARG A 168 18.97 -7.92 -23.52
N VAL A 169 18.23 -7.32 -22.58
CA VAL A 169 16.98 -6.62 -22.91
C VAL A 169 17.07 -5.11 -22.91
N SER A 170 18.06 -4.52 -22.19
CA SER A 170 18.25 -3.07 -22.14
C SER A 170 18.93 -2.55 -23.42
N LYS A 171 18.59 -1.32 -23.82
CA LYS A 171 19.17 -0.59 -24.95
C LYS A 171 19.75 0.73 -24.44
N PRO A 172 21.01 0.73 -23.93
CA PRO A 172 21.64 1.95 -23.41
C PRO A 172 21.68 3.07 -24.42
N GLY A 173 21.31 4.29 -24.01
CA GLY A 173 21.30 5.47 -24.89
C GLY A 173 20.16 5.52 -25.92
N GLU A 174 19.39 4.45 -26.05
CA GLU A 174 18.23 4.38 -26.95
C GLU A 174 16.90 4.48 -26.16
N TRP A 175 15.79 4.58 -26.90
CA TRP A 175 14.46 4.48 -26.32
C TRP A 175 14.17 3.04 -25.86
N ASN A 176 13.78 2.90 -24.61
CA ASN A 176 13.35 1.65 -24.00
C ASN A 176 11.90 1.78 -23.56
N HIS A 177 11.15 0.68 -23.62
CA HIS A 177 9.76 0.61 -23.19
C HIS A 177 9.67 -0.02 -21.80
N LEU A 178 8.99 0.66 -20.88
CA LEU A 178 8.74 0.23 -19.51
C LEU A 178 7.27 0.00 -19.27
N ARG A 179 6.93 -1.11 -18.63
CA ARG A 179 5.58 -1.42 -18.20
C ARG A 179 5.58 -1.81 -16.72
N ILE A 180 4.63 -1.27 -15.97
CA ILE A 180 4.44 -1.53 -14.53
C ILE A 180 2.98 -1.92 -14.32
N LEU A 181 2.73 -3.06 -13.68
CA LEU A 181 1.40 -3.53 -13.31
C LEU A 181 1.31 -3.65 -11.78
N CYS A 182 0.34 -2.94 -11.20
CA CYS A 182 -0.01 -3.04 -9.79
C CYS A 182 -1.45 -3.51 -9.64
N ASN A 183 -1.68 -4.64 -8.97
CA ASN A 183 -3.01 -5.18 -8.72
C ASN A 183 -3.07 -5.85 -7.35
N GLY A 184 -3.75 -5.22 -6.39
CA GLY A 184 -3.66 -5.60 -4.99
C GLY A 184 -2.22 -5.51 -4.50
N ALA A 185 -1.71 -6.54 -3.85
CA ALA A 185 -0.33 -6.65 -3.41
C ALA A 185 0.65 -7.07 -4.52
N SER A 186 0.16 -7.48 -5.70
CA SER A 186 1.00 -7.90 -6.83
C SER A 186 1.60 -6.70 -7.53
N ILE A 187 2.92 -6.74 -7.75
CA ILE A 187 3.69 -5.73 -8.49
C ILE A 187 4.56 -6.45 -9.51
N LYS A 188 4.36 -6.14 -10.78
CA LYS A 188 5.12 -6.72 -11.89
C LYS A 188 5.67 -5.65 -12.80
N THR A 189 6.86 -5.88 -13.35
CA THR A 189 7.50 -4.97 -14.30
C THR A 189 8.01 -5.70 -15.53
N TRP A 190 8.09 -4.96 -16.65
CA TRP A 190 8.65 -5.44 -17.91
C TRP A 190 9.54 -4.37 -18.51
N LEU A 191 10.59 -4.81 -19.19
CA LEU A 191 11.48 -3.97 -19.98
C LEU A 191 11.52 -4.50 -21.41
N ASN A 192 11.17 -3.64 -22.38
CA ASN A 192 11.13 -3.99 -23.80
C ASN A 192 10.30 -5.27 -24.10
N GLY A 193 9.21 -5.47 -23.34
CA GLY A 193 8.32 -6.64 -23.43
C GLY A 193 8.74 -7.85 -22.59
N GLU A 194 9.97 -7.89 -22.08
CA GLU A 194 10.47 -9.00 -21.26
C GLU A 194 10.13 -8.81 -19.78
N PRO A 195 9.58 -9.82 -19.08
CA PRO A 195 9.31 -9.75 -17.64
C PRO A 195 10.58 -9.52 -16.84
N ARG A 196 10.53 -8.64 -15.85
CA ARG A 196 11.69 -8.32 -15.00
C ARG A 196 11.44 -8.63 -13.52
N ALA A 197 10.58 -7.91 -12.85
CA ALA A 197 10.25 -8.17 -11.47
C ALA A 197 8.83 -8.72 -11.33
N ASP A 198 8.63 -9.61 -10.36
CA ASP A 198 7.34 -10.16 -9.94
C ASP A 198 7.40 -10.38 -8.44
N ILE A 199 6.74 -9.49 -7.69
CA ILE A 199 6.70 -9.51 -6.23
C ILE A 199 5.28 -9.37 -5.70
N CYS A 200 5.08 -9.81 -4.47
CA CYS A 200 3.85 -9.58 -3.71
C CYS A 200 4.21 -8.79 -2.44
N ASP A 201 3.85 -7.50 -2.43
CA ASP A 201 4.11 -6.60 -1.31
C ASP A 201 2.92 -5.66 -1.09
N ALA A 202 2.31 -5.72 0.09
CA ALA A 202 1.11 -4.97 0.45
C ALA A 202 1.42 -3.65 1.20
N MET A 203 2.69 -3.23 1.28
CA MET A 203 3.07 -2.11 2.14
C MET A 203 2.42 -0.80 1.72
N THR A 204 2.38 -0.49 0.41
CA THR A 204 1.76 0.75 -0.09
C THR A 204 0.73 0.41 -1.17
N PRO A 205 -0.59 0.43 -0.84
CA PRO A 205 -1.65 0.04 -1.78
C PRO A 205 -1.94 1.10 -2.85
N SER A 206 -1.61 2.38 -2.60
CA SER A 206 -1.80 3.49 -3.53
C SER A 206 -0.80 4.60 -3.27
N GLY A 207 -0.66 5.54 -4.20
CA GLY A 207 0.21 6.70 -4.05
C GLY A 207 0.53 7.38 -5.39
N ARG A 208 1.48 8.28 -5.38
CA ARG A 208 1.90 9.07 -6.54
C ARG A 208 2.75 8.25 -7.51
N ILE A 209 2.74 8.68 -8.77
CA ILE A 209 3.74 8.33 -9.79
C ILE A 209 4.75 9.46 -9.82
N GLY A 210 6.03 9.18 -10.08
CA GLY A 210 7.05 10.22 -10.17
C GLY A 210 8.15 9.84 -11.16
N LEU A 211 8.52 10.74 -12.04
CA LEU A 211 9.62 10.58 -12.99
C LEU A 211 10.88 11.17 -12.39
N GLN A 212 11.90 10.34 -12.18
CA GLN A 212 13.12 10.73 -11.47
C GLN A 212 14.17 11.36 -12.38
N VAL A 213 14.81 12.43 -11.86
CA VAL A 213 16.18 12.81 -12.20
C VAL A 213 17.02 12.57 -10.96
N HIS A 214 17.98 11.64 -11.06
CA HIS A 214 18.83 11.29 -9.92
C HIS A 214 19.78 12.43 -9.57
N GLY A 215 19.94 12.68 -8.28
CA GLY A 215 20.88 13.68 -7.76
C GLY A 215 22.31 13.34 -8.13
N VAL A 216 23.03 14.30 -8.71
CA VAL A 216 24.42 14.12 -9.16
C VAL A 216 25.45 14.68 -8.17
N GLY A 217 24.98 15.21 -7.04
CA GLY A 217 25.84 15.78 -6.00
C GLY A 217 26.70 16.93 -6.54
N LYS A 218 28.02 16.83 -6.33
CA LYS A 218 29.00 17.80 -6.83
C LYS A 218 29.73 17.34 -8.10
N ASP A 219 29.30 16.24 -8.71
CA ASP A 219 29.93 15.69 -9.93
C ASP A 219 29.58 16.55 -11.14
N ALA A 220 30.49 17.46 -11.49
CA ALA A 220 30.29 18.38 -12.61
C ALA A 220 30.14 17.69 -13.96
N SER A 221 30.67 16.46 -14.12
CA SER A 221 30.57 15.70 -15.37
C SER A 221 29.16 15.16 -15.64
N LYS A 222 28.29 15.16 -14.62
CA LYS A 222 26.92 14.71 -14.71
C LYS A 222 25.89 15.83 -14.73
N VAL A 223 26.33 17.08 -14.61
CA VAL A 223 25.43 18.25 -14.70
C VAL A 223 25.03 18.46 -16.16
N GLY A 224 23.74 18.71 -16.39
CA GLY A 224 23.18 18.87 -17.73
C GLY A 224 22.88 17.56 -18.46
N LEU A 225 23.05 16.39 -17.81
CA LEU A 225 22.59 15.12 -18.38
C LEU A 225 21.06 15.00 -18.25
N HIS A 226 20.46 14.25 -19.18
CA HIS A 226 19.02 14.18 -19.35
C HIS A 226 18.43 12.79 -19.09
N ALA A 227 17.28 12.79 -18.43
CA ALA A 227 16.31 11.69 -18.45
C ALA A 227 15.09 12.15 -19.27
N ARG A 228 14.75 11.40 -20.32
CA ARG A 228 13.69 11.72 -21.27
C ARG A 228 12.58 10.70 -21.19
N PHE A 229 11.33 11.15 -21.26
CA PHE A 229 10.14 10.29 -21.15
C PHE A 229 9.10 10.70 -22.19
N LYS A 230 8.44 9.74 -22.80
CA LYS A 230 7.30 9.96 -23.72
C LYS A 230 6.30 8.81 -23.65
N ASN A 231 5.20 8.94 -24.37
CA ASN A 231 4.14 7.91 -24.43
C ASN A 231 3.67 7.44 -23.05
N ILE A 232 3.66 8.37 -22.07
CA ILE A 232 3.33 8.08 -20.68
C ILE A 232 1.83 7.92 -20.59
N ARG A 233 1.36 6.68 -20.43
CA ARG A 233 -0.06 6.35 -20.32
C ARG A 233 -0.34 5.39 -19.17
N ILE A 234 -1.51 5.55 -18.57
CA ILE A 234 -1.96 4.72 -17.47
C ILE A 234 -3.37 4.21 -17.72
N ARG A 235 -3.64 3.01 -17.26
CA ARG A 235 -4.96 2.42 -17.19
C ARG A 235 -5.23 2.02 -15.76
N GLU A 236 -6.27 2.59 -15.14
CA GLU A 236 -6.70 2.14 -13.81
C GLU A 236 -7.41 0.80 -13.93
N ILE A 237 -7.04 -0.12 -13.06
CA ILE A 237 -7.66 -1.44 -12.98
C ILE A 237 -8.77 -1.35 -11.95
N ALA A 238 -10.00 -1.42 -12.40
CA ALA A 238 -11.14 -1.51 -11.51
C ALA A 238 -11.11 -2.86 -10.80
N VAL A 239 -10.68 -2.85 -9.55
CA VAL A 239 -10.80 -4.01 -8.67
C VAL A 239 -12.02 -3.79 -7.80
N ALA A 240 -13.01 -4.66 -7.94
CA ALA A 240 -14.13 -4.65 -7.02
C ALA A 240 -13.60 -4.86 -5.59
N PRO A 241 -14.11 -4.12 -4.59
CA PRO A 241 -13.71 -4.39 -3.22
C PRO A 241 -13.94 -5.86 -2.87
N ASN A 242 -13.16 -6.39 -1.95
CA ASN A 242 -13.20 -7.78 -1.51
C ASN A 242 -12.97 -8.78 -2.66
N THR A 243 -11.94 -8.55 -3.43
CA THR A 243 -11.45 -9.49 -4.45
C THR A 243 -9.97 -9.78 -4.24
N LEU A 244 -9.54 -10.93 -4.72
CA LEU A 244 -8.14 -11.33 -4.75
C LEU A 244 -7.67 -11.39 -6.19
N SER A 245 -6.49 -10.84 -6.45
CA SER A 245 -5.80 -11.12 -7.70
C SER A 245 -5.34 -12.59 -7.75
N ALA A 246 -5.06 -13.10 -8.95
CA ALA A 246 -4.52 -14.45 -9.10
C ALA A 246 -3.19 -14.62 -8.34
N ASP A 247 -2.37 -13.57 -8.27
CA ASP A 247 -1.10 -13.60 -7.55
C ASP A 247 -1.29 -13.58 -6.03
N GLU A 248 -2.25 -12.82 -5.52
CA GLU A 248 -2.61 -12.89 -4.09
C GLU A 248 -3.09 -14.29 -3.72
N GLN A 249 -3.93 -14.92 -4.56
CA GLN A 249 -4.37 -16.30 -4.36
C GLN A 249 -3.17 -17.27 -4.36
N LYS A 250 -2.26 -17.14 -5.31
CA LYS A 250 -1.03 -17.95 -5.40
C LYS A 250 -0.11 -17.74 -4.20
N ALA A 251 -0.07 -16.52 -3.64
CA ALA A 251 0.67 -16.18 -2.43
C ALA A 251 -0.03 -16.63 -1.13
N GLY A 252 -1.17 -17.32 -1.23
CA GLY A 252 -1.90 -17.88 -0.10
C GLY A 252 -2.88 -16.92 0.58
N TRP A 253 -3.13 -15.75 -0.01
CA TRP A 253 -4.14 -14.82 0.50
C TRP A 253 -5.55 -15.37 0.31
N GLN A 254 -6.40 -15.14 1.27
CA GLN A 254 -7.81 -15.46 1.28
C GLN A 254 -8.63 -14.24 1.70
N LEU A 255 -9.84 -14.12 1.18
CA LEU A 255 -10.80 -13.15 1.72
C LEU A 255 -11.26 -13.66 3.07
N LEU A 256 -11.04 -12.85 4.11
CA LEU A 256 -11.61 -13.11 5.42
C LEU A 256 -13.08 -12.68 5.46
N TRP A 257 -13.45 -11.75 4.57
CA TRP A 257 -14.83 -11.36 4.31
C TRP A 257 -15.06 -11.14 2.79
N ASP A 258 -16.14 -11.72 2.27
CA ASP A 258 -16.46 -11.79 0.84
C ASP A 258 -17.13 -10.52 0.27
N GLY A 259 -17.47 -9.56 1.12
CA GLY A 259 -18.18 -8.35 0.72
C GLY A 259 -19.68 -8.51 0.47
N LYS A 260 -20.26 -9.69 0.71
CA LYS A 260 -21.65 -10.01 0.34
C LYS A 260 -22.44 -10.69 1.46
N SER A 261 -21.80 -11.55 2.20
CA SER A 261 -22.45 -12.38 3.21
C SER A 261 -21.77 -12.24 4.58
N ASN A 262 -22.36 -12.87 5.58
CA ASN A 262 -21.75 -13.02 6.90
C ASN A 262 -21.09 -14.39 7.10
N GLU A 263 -20.86 -15.12 6.03
CA GLU A 263 -20.19 -16.42 6.07
C GLU A 263 -18.79 -16.30 6.66
N GLY A 264 -18.40 -17.25 7.50
CA GLY A 264 -17.12 -17.22 8.21
C GLY A 264 -17.12 -16.38 9.48
N TRP A 265 -18.19 -15.62 9.76
CA TRP A 265 -18.32 -14.75 10.93
C TRP A 265 -19.50 -15.12 11.83
N ARG A 266 -19.40 -14.79 13.11
CA ARG A 266 -20.45 -14.92 14.10
C ARG A 266 -20.33 -13.83 15.17
N SER A 267 -21.32 -13.67 16.01
CA SER A 267 -21.20 -12.86 17.22
C SER A 267 -20.10 -13.40 18.14
N ALA A 268 -19.42 -12.52 18.85
CA ALA A 268 -18.53 -12.93 19.93
C ALA A 268 -19.25 -13.61 21.10
N LYS A 269 -20.56 -13.36 21.23
CA LYS A 269 -21.40 -13.85 22.34
C LYS A 269 -22.36 -14.98 21.94
N SER A 270 -22.46 -15.34 20.65
CA SER A 270 -23.35 -16.40 20.15
C SER A 270 -22.83 -17.03 18.88
N GLU A 271 -23.41 -18.17 18.48
CA GLU A 271 -23.03 -18.86 17.23
C GLU A 271 -23.58 -18.19 15.97
N ASN A 272 -24.59 -17.35 16.10
CA ASN A 272 -25.17 -16.65 14.96
C ASN A 272 -24.52 -15.28 14.76
N PHE A 273 -24.50 -14.79 13.52
CA PHE A 273 -24.17 -13.41 13.22
C PHE A 273 -25.24 -12.47 13.81
N PRO A 274 -24.90 -11.27 14.31
CA PRO A 274 -25.87 -10.33 14.85
C PRO A 274 -26.99 -9.99 13.85
N ALA A 275 -28.25 -10.06 14.29
CA ALA A 275 -29.40 -9.74 13.44
C ALA A 275 -29.56 -8.24 13.17
N LYS A 276 -28.82 -7.37 13.91
CA LYS A 276 -28.85 -5.90 13.80
C LYS A 276 -27.47 -5.35 14.18
N GLY A 277 -27.25 -4.05 13.96
CA GLY A 277 -26.03 -3.34 14.33
C GLY A 277 -24.91 -3.45 13.29
N TRP A 278 -25.00 -4.39 12.36
CA TRP A 278 -24.09 -4.55 11.25
C TRP A 278 -24.85 -4.52 9.92
N VAL A 279 -24.38 -3.75 8.96
CA VAL A 279 -24.95 -3.62 7.62
C VAL A 279 -23.92 -4.02 6.57
N ILE A 280 -24.34 -4.87 5.65
CA ILE A 280 -23.57 -5.25 4.46
C ILE A 280 -24.23 -4.57 3.25
N LYS A 281 -23.52 -3.62 2.62
CA LYS A 281 -24.03 -2.88 1.47
C LYS A 281 -22.89 -2.52 0.51
N ALA A 282 -23.06 -2.82 -0.77
CA ALA A 282 -22.12 -2.46 -1.83
C ALA A 282 -20.65 -2.86 -1.54
N GLY A 283 -20.43 -4.04 -0.95
CA GLY A 283 -19.08 -4.51 -0.61
C GLY A 283 -18.47 -3.84 0.63
N VAL A 284 -19.28 -3.17 1.44
CA VAL A 284 -18.85 -2.52 2.68
C VAL A 284 -19.61 -3.12 3.86
N LEU A 285 -18.88 -3.49 4.90
CA LEU A 285 -19.40 -3.96 6.18
C LEU A 285 -19.33 -2.80 7.17
N THR A 286 -20.49 -2.32 7.65
CA THR A 286 -20.57 -1.12 8.47
C THR A 286 -21.22 -1.41 9.81
N VAL A 287 -20.59 -0.95 10.90
CA VAL A 287 -21.23 -0.83 12.22
C VAL A 287 -22.24 0.32 12.16
N GLN A 288 -23.48 0.06 12.52
CA GLN A 288 -24.49 1.11 12.63
C GLN A 288 -24.28 1.94 13.90
N ALA A 289 -24.29 3.26 13.76
CA ALA A 289 -24.19 4.16 14.90
C ALA A 289 -25.32 3.94 15.91
N LYS A 290 -24.94 3.88 17.20
CA LYS A 290 -25.84 3.80 18.33
C LYS A 290 -25.22 4.48 19.54
N ASP A 291 -25.21 5.80 19.54
CA ASP A 291 -24.82 6.67 20.67
C ASP A 291 -23.43 6.40 21.29
N GLY A 292 -22.53 5.64 20.60
CA GLY A 292 -21.19 5.32 21.09
C GLY A 292 -21.14 4.34 22.27
N GLU A 293 -22.20 3.59 22.50
CA GLU A 293 -22.27 2.56 23.55
C GLU A 293 -21.58 1.27 23.07
N GLU A 294 -20.54 0.84 23.79
CA GLU A 294 -19.78 -0.39 23.46
C GLU A 294 -20.71 -1.61 23.38
N SER A 295 -20.67 -2.32 22.25
CA SER A 295 -21.58 -3.44 21.92
C SER A 295 -23.06 -3.09 21.94
N GLY A 296 -23.40 -1.80 21.87
CA GLY A 296 -24.78 -1.31 21.99
C GLY A 296 -25.67 -1.62 20.80
N GLY A 297 -25.09 -1.79 19.61
CA GLY A 297 -25.78 -2.10 18.35
C GLY A 297 -26.03 -3.60 18.19
N GLY A 298 -25.09 -4.31 17.65
CA GLY A 298 -25.12 -5.76 17.40
C GLY A 298 -24.10 -6.54 18.22
N GLY A 299 -23.15 -5.84 18.82
CA GLY A 299 -22.00 -6.41 19.47
C GLY A 299 -20.90 -6.85 18.50
N ASP A 300 -19.77 -7.23 19.03
CA ASP A 300 -18.62 -7.66 18.29
C ASP A 300 -18.89 -8.88 17.43
N ILE A 301 -18.25 -8.91 16.27
CA ILE A 301 -18.21 -10.11 15.41
C ILE A 301 -16.81 -10.70 15.39
N ILE A 302 -16.74 -12.05 15.36
CA ILE A 302 -15.49 -12.79 15.31
C ILE A 302 -15.51 -13.80 14.18
N THR A 303 -14.33 -14.14 13.66
CA THR A 303 -14.20 -15.24 12.70
C THR A 303 -14.60 -16.56 13.36
N ARG A 304 -15.17 -17.50 12.57
CA ARG A 304 -15.40 -18.87 13.05
C ARG A 304 -14.10 -19.64 13.21
N LYS A 305 -13.15 -19.43 12.28
CA LYS A 305 -11.81 -20.00 12.33
C LYS A 305 -10.93 -19.23 13.31
N ARG A 306 -9.97 -19.93 13.92
CA ARG A 306 -8.92 -19.37 14.78
C ARG A 306 -7.62 -19.33 13.98
N TYR A 307 -6.74 -18.38 14.32
CA TYR A 307 -5.50 -18.13 13.62
C TYR A 307 -4.35 -17.99 14.62
N ALA A 308 -3.15 -18.45 14.23
CA ALA A 308 -1.92 -18.37 15.01
C ALA A 308 -0.85 -17.52 14.29
N ASN A 309 -0.41 -17.99 13.13
CA ASN A 309 0.56 -17.29 12.30
C ASN A 309 -0.13 -16.77 11.03
N PHE A 310 -0.14 -15.47 10.84
CA PHE A 310 -0.87 -14.87 9.75
C PHE A 310 -0.39 -13.46 9.43
N GLU A 311 -0.71 -13.03 8.24
CA GLU A 311 -0.74 -11.63 7.84
C GLU A 311 -2.19 -11.26 7.51
N LEU A 312 -2.70 -10.24 8.18
CA LEU A 312 -4.06 -9.71 8.05
C LEU A 312 -3.98 -8.31 7.47
N THR A 313 -4.83 -8.00 6.50
CA THR A 313 -5.06 -6.62 6.05
C THR A 313 -6.54 -6.30 6.09
N ALA A 314 -6.87 -5.05 6.36
CA ALA A 314 -8.23 -4.53 6.31
C ALA A 314 -8.20 -3.03 5.98
N ASP A 315 -9.08 -2.61 5.10
CA ASP A 315 -9.36 -1.20 4.92
C ASP A 315 -10.52 -0.81 5.85
N PHE A 316 -10.36 0.32 6.54
CA PHE A 316 -11.38 0.84 7.45
C PHE A 316 -11.58 2.34 7.26
N LYS A 317 -12.78 2.80 7.51
CA LYS A 317 -13.19 4.20 7.43
C LYS A 317 -14.00 4.57 8.67
N ILE A 318 -13.66 5.69 9.31
CA ILE A 318 -14.30 6.17 10.54
C ILE A 318 -15.00 7.51 10.34
N THR A 319 -16.04 7.73 11.12
CA THR A 319 -16.73 9.02 11.23
C THR A 319 -16.17 9.85 12.39
N PRO A 320 -16.43 11.17 12.44
CA PRO A 320 -15.97 12.01 13.55
C PRO A 320 -16.40 11.49 14.94
N GLY A 321 -15.42 11.35 15.83
CA GLY A 321 -15.63 10.84 17.18
C GLY A 321 -15.81 9.32 17.29
N ALA A 322 -15.56 8.56 16.23
CA ALA A 322 -15.77 7.11 16.24
C ALA A 322 -14.67 6.35 17.00
N ASN A 323 -15.10 5.20 17.54
CA ASN A 323 -14.27 4.18 18.16
C ASN A 323 -14.64 2.80 17.63
N SER A 324 -13.63 1.98 17.38
CA SER A 324 -13.70 0.58 16.96
C SER A 324 -12.34 -0.09 17.19
N GLY A 325 -12.17 -1.32 16.73
CA GLY A 325 -10.89 -2.03 16.81
C GLY A 325 -10.88 -3.31 15.96
N ILE A 326 -9.68 -3.73 15.59
CA ILE A 326 -9.42 -5.07 15.06
C ILE A 326 -8.66 -5.82 16.13
N LYS A 327 -9.25 -6.89 16.67
CA LYS A 327 -8.55 -7.70 17.68
C LYS A 327 -8.08 -9.01 17.10
N ILE A 328 -6.93 -9.44 17.55
CA ILE A 328 -6.31 -10.72 17.24
C ILE A 328 -6.17 -11.56 18.49
N PHE A 329 -6.03 -12.87 18.34
CA PHE A 329 -5.96 -13.84 19.44
C PHE A 329 -7.18 -13.78 20.38
N VAL A 330 -8.36 -13.46 19.84
CA VAL A 330 -9.56 -13.28 20.68
C VAL A 330 -10.00 -14.58 21.30
N GLN A 331 -10.27 -14.49 22.63
CA GLN A 331 -10.82 -15.56 23.47
C GLN A 331 -12.24 -15.14 23.94
N PRO A 332 -13.31 -15.53 23.23
CA PRO A 332 -14.66 -14.98 23.47
C PRO A 332 -15.25 -15.35 24.82
N ASN A 333 -14.82 -16.45 25.41
CA ASN A 333 -15.34 -16.93 26.71
C ASN A 333 -14.49 -16.47 27.90
N LEU A 334 -13.44 -15.65 27.65
CA LEU A 334 -12.57 -15.18 28.72
C LEU A 334 -13.15 -13.92 29.36
N SER A 335 -13.16 -13.89 30.68
CA SER A 335 -13.59 -12.72 31.47
C SER A 335 -12.62 -12.49 32.63
N PRO A 336 -12.33 -11.22 32.97
CA PRO A 336 -11.56 -10.93 34.15
C PRO A 336 -12.33 -11.38 35.41
N ILE A 337 -11.59 -11.82 36.40
CA ILE A 337 -12.21 -12.16 37.71
C ILE A 337 -12.34 -10.90 38.56
N ASP A 338 -13.55 -10.55 38.92
CA ASP A 338 -13.82 -9.47 39.84
C ASP A 338 -13.25 -9.83 41.23
N LYS A 339 -12.29 -9.06 41.70
CA LYS A 339 -11.59 -9.29 42.98
C LYS A 339 -12.48 -9.24 44.20
N LYS A 340 -13.61 -8.54 44.13
CA LYS A 340 -14.55 -8.40 45.25
C LYS A 340 -15.52 -9.58 45.36
N THR A 341 -15.95 -10.07 44.20
CA THR A 341 -16.98 -11.14 44.16
C THR A 341 -16.39 -12.52 43.87
N GLY A 342 -15.14 -12.59 43.38
CA GLY A 342 -14.49 -13.83 42.91
C GLY A 342 -15.15 -14.45 41.66
N LYS A 343 -16.05 -13.73 40.99
CA LYS A 343 -16.80 -14.20 39.80
C LYS A 343 -16.30 -13.54 38.53
N PRO A 344 -16.52 -14.16 37.37
CA PRO A 344 -16.25 -13.51 36.08
C PRO A 344 -17.03 -12.19 35.95
N ALA A 345 -16.33 -11.10 35.65
CA ALA A 345 -16.94 -9.80 35.37
C ALA A 345 -17.47 -9.74 33.94
N ALA A 346 -18.58 -9.04 33.75
CA ALA A 346 -19.05 -8.79 32.40
C ALA A 346 -18.03 -7.96 31.61
N VAL A 347 -17.80 -8.32 30.33
CA VAL A 347 -16.99 -7.56 29.41
C VAL A 347 -17.87 -7.00 28.29
N GLY A 348 -17.67 -5.75 27.94
CA GLY A 348 -18.34 -5.12 26.80
C GLY A 348 -17.92 -5.78 25.49
N SER A 349 -16.60 -5.89 25.28
CA SER A 349 -15.98 -6.47 24.10
C SER A 349 -15.15 -7.70 24.47
N ALA A 350 -15.09 -8.71 23.59
CA ALA A 350 -14.32 -9.93 23.82
C ALA A 350 -12.81 -9.63 23.93
N ILE A 351 -12.13 -10.42 24.76
CA ILE A 351 -10.71 -10.21 25.13
C ILE A 351 -9.79 -10.66 24.00
N GLY A 352 -8.85 -9.80 23.63
CA GLY A 352 -7.81 -10.03 22.62
C GLY A 352 -6.83 -8.87 22.55
N CYS A 353 -5.75 -9.04 21.77
CA CYS A 353 -4.83 -7.96 21.45
C CYS A 353 -5.44 -7.05 20.37
N GLU A 354 -5.61 -5.78 20.69
CA GLU A 354 -6.39 -4.85 19.87
C GLU A 354 -5.53 -3.85 19.11
N PHE A 355 -5.65 -3.84 17.78
CA PHE A 355 -5.28 -2.72 16.95
C PHE A 355 -6.38 -1.66 17.08
N GLN A 356 -6.07 -0.55 17.74
CA GLN A 356 -7.03 0.50 18.03
C GLN A 356 -7.44 1.27 16.78
N ILE A 357 -8.74 1.50 16.61
CA ILE A 357 -9.33 2.37 15.60
C ILE A 357 -10.11 3.46 16.32
N LEU A 358 -9.63 4.71 16.24
CA LEU A 358 -10.18 5.80 17.06
C LEU A 358 -10.03 7.15 16.35
N ASP A 359 -10.94 8.08 16.57
CA ASP A 359 -10.70 9.50 16.31
C ASP A 359 -9.90 10.11 17.47
N ASP A 360 -8.59 10.20 17.31
CA ASP A 360 -7.66 10.68 18.34
C ASP A 360 -7.95 12.11 18.82
N ILE A 361 -8.64 12.92 18.00
CA ILE A 361 -8.93 14.32 18.31
C ILE A 361 -10.21 14.46 19.13
N ARG A 362 -11.27 13.72 18.76
CA ARG A 362 -12.62 13.95 19.29
C ARG A 362 -13.05 12.91 20.31
N HIS A 363 -12.60 11.65 20.18
CA HIS A 363 -13.03 10.60 21.10
C HIS A 363 -12.32 10.75 22.44
N PRO A 364 -13.05 10.73 23.59
CA PRO A 364 -12.48 10.97 24.93
C PRO A 364 -11.44 9.92 25.33
N ASP A 365 -11.55 8.67 24.86
CA ASP A 365 -10.64 7.58 25.22
C ASP A 365 -9.20 7.81 24.73
N ALA A 366 -8.99 8.59 23.66
CA ALA A 366 -7.66 8.99 23.19
C ALA A 366 -6.82 9.70 24.25
N LYS A 367 -7.48 10.38 25.20
CA LYS A 367 -6.86 11.15 26.29
C LYS A 367 -6.65 10.33 27.57
N LEU A 368 -7.17 9.11 27.57
CA LEU A 368 -7.04 8.16 28.68
C LEU A 368 -5.84 7.23 28.45
N GLY A 369 -5.56 6.37 29.41
CA GLY A 369 -4.41 5.46 29.34
C GLY A 369 -3.08 6.15 29.66
N LYS A 370 -1.98 5.59 29.13
CA LYS A 370 -0.61 6.05 29.41
C LYS A 370 0.10 6.35 28.07
N ASN A 371 0.72 7.53 27.99
CA ASN A 371 1.55 7.91 26.84
C ASN A 371 0.86 7.78 25.45
N GLY A 372 -0.48 7.93 25.38
CA GLY A 372 -1.22 7.81 24.14
C GLY A 372 -1.46 6.36 23.66
N ASN A 373 -1.35 5.38 24.55
CA ASN A 373 -1.53 3.96 24.21
C ASN A 373 -2.99 3.53 23.92
N ARG A 374 -3.90 4.51 23.77
CA ARG A 374 -5.28 4.31 23.32
C ARG A 374 -5.61 5.06 22.05
N THR A 375 -4.60 5.59 21.37
CA THR A 375 -4.78 6.26 20.08
C THR A 375 -4.79 5.27 18.93
N ILE A 376 -5.28 5.69 17.76
CA ILE A 376 -5.37 4.85 16.56
C ILE A 376 -4.03 4.18 16.22
N GLY A 377 -4.05 2.91 15.86
CA GLY A 377 -2.86 2.12 15.52
C GLY A 377 -2.03 1.66 16.71
N SER A 378 -2.43 1.97 17.97
CA SER A 378 -1.79 1.44 19.18
C SER A 378 -2.19 -0.02 19.43
N LEU A 379 -1.36 -0.75 20.16
CA LEU A 379 -1.83 -1.93 20.89
C LEU A 379 -2.57 -1.41 22.13
N TYR A 380 -3.91 -1.42 22.05
CA TYR A 380 -4.78 -0.72 22.98
C TYR A 380 -4.47 -0.98 24.45
N ASP A 381 -4.35 0.11 25.22
CA ASP A 381 -3.99 0.18 26.65
C ASP A 381 -2.64 -0.42 27.02
N LEU A 382 -1.81 -0.80 26.04
CA LEU A 382 -0.51 -1.43 26.23
C LEU A 382 0.62 -0.62 25.59
N ILE A 383 0.74 -0.62 24.27
CA ILE A 383 1.86 0.01 23.55
C ILE A 383 1.35 1.14 22.66
N PRO A 384 1.83 2.38 22.87
CA PRO A 384 1.38 3.51 22.07
C PRO A 384 1.89 3.45 20.62
N ALA A 385 1.06 3.87 19.68
CA ALA A 385 1.50 4.22 18.34
C ALA A 385 2.33 5.53 18.36
N PRO A 386 3.25 5.73 17.41
CA PRO A 386 3.99 6.99 17.28
C PRO A 386 3.06 8.20 17.14
N THR A 387 3.43 9.33 17.74
CA THR A 387 2.62 10.55 17.67
C THR A 387 2.52 11.14 16.25
N ASN A 388 3.52 10.86 15.41
CA ASN A 388 3.60 11.28 14.02
C ASN A 388 3.08 10.23 13.02
N LYS A 389 2.27 9.28 13.47
CA LYS A 389 1.64 8.30 12.58
C LYS A 389 0.76 8.97 11.52
N LEU A 390 0.72 8.38 10.33
CA LEU A 390 -0.15 8.86 9.26
C LEU A 390 -1.58 8.35 9.49
N VAL A 391 -2.50 9.29 9.66
CA VAL A 391 -3.96 9.01 9.68
C VAL A 391 -4.59 9.81 8.55
N LEU A 392 -5.36 9.16 7.69
CA LEU A 392 -6.10 9.86 6.63
C LEU A 392 -7.31 10.60 7.21
N PRO A 393 -7.80 11.65 6.54
CA PRO A 393 -8.94 12.44 7.02
C PRO A 393 -10.17 11.58 7.33
N MET A 394 -11.03 12.07 8.22
CA MET A 394 -12.30 11.42 8.53
C MET A 394 -13.13 11.22 7.25
N GLY A 395 -13.67 10.01 7.09
CA GLY A 395 -14.40 9.61 5.89
C GLY A 395 -13.54 9.02 4.78
N GLU A 396 -12.21 9.07 4.89
CA GLU A 396 -11.28 8.40 3.97
C GLU A 396 -10.94 6.99 4.47
N TRP A 397 -10.57 6.12 3.53
CA TRP A 397 -10.19 4.74 3.83
C TRP A 397 -8.75 4.66 4.34
N ASN A 398 -8.57 4.24 5.59
CA ASN A 398 -7.29 3.89 6.18
C ASN A 398 -7.01 2.40 5.99
N HIS A 399 -5.74 2.02 5.94
CA HIS A 399 -5.29 0.65 5.77
C HIS A 399 -4.60 0.14 7.03
N ALA A 400 -5.13 -0.92 7.60
CA ALA A 400 -4.50 -1.69 8.68
C ALA A 400 -3.82 -2.93 8.12
N ARG A 401 -2.60 -3.21 8.59
CA ARG A 401 -1.91 -4.47 8.36
C ARG A 401 -1.39 -5.00 9.70
N ILE A 402 -1.63 -6.26 9.97
CA ILE A 402 -1.18 -6.94 11.18
C ILE A 402 -0.41 -8.18 10.75
N LEU A 403 0.85 -8.28 11.18
CA LEU A 403 1.67 -9.47 11.01
C LEU A 403 1.77 -10.19 12.37
N SER A 404 1.54 -11.49 12.38
CA SER A 404 1.79 -12.35 13.53
C SER A 404 2.53 -13.60 13.09
N GLN A 405 3.74 -13.83 13.62
CA GLN A 405 4.55 -15.00 13.31
C GLN A 405 5.28 -15.48 14.56
N GLY A 406 4.91 -16.64 15.05
CA GLY A 406 5.36 -17.13 16.35
C GLY A 406 4.89 -16.22 17.47
N LYS A 407 5.84 -15.66 18.22
CA LYS A 407 5.57 -14.64 19.25
C LYS A 407 5.65 -13.21 18.75
N HIS A 408 6.26 -12.99 17.58
CA HIS A 408 6.45 -11.69 16.98
C HIS A 408 5.16 -11.14 16.40
N VAL A 409 4.82 -9.89 16.71
CA VAL A 409 3.63 -9.19 16.20
C VAL A 409 3.99 -7.76 15.77
N GLU A 410 3.51 -7.37 14.61
CA GLU A 410 3.62 -6.00 14.11
C GLU A 410 2.24 -5.43 13.76
N PHE A 411 2.01 -4.16 14.10
CA PHE A 411 0.87 -3.37 13.64
C PHE A 411 1.35 -2.27 12.70
N TRP A 412 0.62 -2.08 11.62
CA TRP A 412 0.89 -1.08 10.61
C TRP A 412 -0.37 -0.29 10.27
N LEU A 413 -0.28 1.01 10.23
CA LEU A 413 -1.33 1.94 9.82
C LEU A 413 -0.83 2.74 8.61
N ASN A 414 -1.56 2.68 7.49
CA ASN A 414 -1.22 3.41 6.26
C ASN A 414 0.27 3.28 5.90
N ASN A 415 0.76 2.03 5.89
CA ASN A 415 2.13 1.65 5.53
C ASN A 415 3.24 2.09 6.53
N GLN A 416 2.84 2.65 7.65
CA GLN A 416 3.74 2.97 8.75
C GLN A 416 3.59 1.93 9.85
N LYS A 417 4.70 1.30 10.28
CA LYS A 417 4.70 0.44 11.47
C LYS A 417 4.44 1.29 12.70
N THR A 418 3.37 0.98 13.43
CA THR A 418 2.96 1.71 14.62
C THR A 418 3.34 1.00 15.91
N VAL A 419 3.33 -0.34 15.90
CA VAL A 419 3.64 -1.16 17.07
C VAL A 419 4.41 -2.40 16.63
N GLU A 420 5.34 -2.84 17.47
CA GLU A 420 6.07 -4.10 17.35
C GLU A 420 6.30 -4.67 18.74
N PHE A 421 6.05 -5.97 18.93
CA PHE A 421 6.24 -6.61 20.22
C PHE A 421 6.39 -8.13 20.11
N GLU A 422 7.01 -8.70 21.15
CA GLU A 422 7.12 -10.16 21.34
C GLU A 422 6.13 -10.59 22.43
N ARG A 423 5.10 -11.34 22.05
CA ARG A 423 4.10 -11.88 22.99
C ARG A 423 4.76 -12.78 24.03
N GLY A 424 4.43 -12.57 25.30
CA GLY A 424 4.97 -13.35 26.42
C GLY A 424 6.44 -13.09 26.73
N SER A 425 7.05 -12.05 26.16
CA SER A 425 8.38 -11.59 26.61
C SER A 425 8.29 -11.00 28.02
N PRO A 426 9.37 -10.90 28.78
CA PRO A 426 9.37 -10.22 30.07
C PRO A 426 8.86 -8.77 29.98
N GLU A 427 9.22 -8.05 28.93
CA GLU A 427 8.82 -6.69 28.65
C GLU A 427 7.30 -6.60 28.40
N PHE A 428 6.78 -7.51 27.57
CA PHE A 428 5.33 -7.57 27.28
C PHE A 428 4.53 -7.87 28.55
N ARG A 429 4.95 -8.86 29.34
CA ARG A 429 4.31 -9.19 30.63
C ARG A 429 4.33 -8.03 31.61
N ALA A 430 5.42 -7.27 31.68
CA ALA A 430 5.51 -6.09 32.53
C ALA A 430 4.52 -4.99 32.10
N ILE A 431 4.34 -4.79 30.78
CA ILE A 431 3.35 -3.86 30.23
C ILE A 431 1.93 -4.31 30.58
N VAL A 432 1.61 -5.60 30.37
CA VAL A 432 0.30 -6.19 30.71
C VAL A 432 0.00 -6.04 32.19
N ALA A 433 0.96 -6.31 33.07
CA ALA A 433 0.80 -6.15 34.53
C ALA A 433 0.46 -4.71 34.95
N GLY A 434 0.89 -3.72 34.16
CA GLY A 434 0.58 -2.29 34.38
C GLY A 434 -0.67 -1.77 33.69
N SER A 435 -1.44 -2.61 33.00
CA SER A 435 -2.61 -2.25 32.18
C SER A 435 -3.93 -2.72 32.79
N LYS A 436 -5.04 -2.40 32.11
CA LYS A 436 -6.37 -2.94 32.49
C LYS A 436 -6.46 -4.47 32.35
N TYR A 437 -5.53 -5.09 31.65
CA TYR A 437 -5.52 -6.53 31.40
C TYR A 437 -4.75 -7.34 32.48
N HIS A 438 -4.23 -6.71 33.51
CA HIS A 438 -3.42 -7.35 34.56
C HIS A 438 -4.12 -8.53 35.27
N ASN A 439 -5.46 -8.60 35.22
CA ASN A 439 -6.26 -9.68 35.80
C ASN A 439 -6.69 -10.75 34.79
N ILE A 440 -6.19 -10.68 33.56
CA ILE A 440 -6.47 -11.68 32.53
C ILE A 440 -5.31 -12.65 32.48
N PRO A 441 -5.50 -13.92 32.84
CA PRO A 441 -4.45 -14.92 32.75
C PRO A 441 -3.94 -15.05 31.31
N ASP A 442 -2.61 -15.12 31.17
CA ASP A 442 -1.92 -15.34 29.90
C ASP A 442 -2.36 -14.38 28.79
N PHE A 443 -2.67 -13.12 29.13
CA PHE A 443 -3.13 -12.13 28.15
C PHE A 443 -2.14 -11.98 27.00
N GLY A 444 -2.62 -12.25 25.76
CA GLY A 444 -1.83 -12.18 24.54
C GLY A 444 -0.88 -13.37 24.32
N GLU A 445 -0.80 -14.33 25.21
CA GLU A 445 0.11 -15.50 25.11
C GLU A 445 -0.55 -16.76 24.56
N TRP A 446 -1.86 -16.72 24.25
CA TRP A 446 -2.58 -17.87 23.69
C TRP A 446 -2.00 -18.34 22.36
N ALA A 447 -2.02 -19.65 22.14
CA ALA A 447 -1.45 -20.25 20.94
C ALA A 447 -2.10 -19.76 19.65
N ASP A 448 -3.43 -19.56 19.69
CA ASP A 448 -4.28 -19.06 18.61
C ASP A 448 -5.47 -18.29 19.15
N GLY A 449 -6.24 -17.68 18.27
CA GLY A 449 -7.49 -17.01 18.60
C GLY A 449 -8.27 -16.55 17.39
N HIS A 450 -9.45 -16.01 17.62
CA HIS A 450 -10.28 -15.44 16.57
C HIS A 450 -9.78 -14.05 16.19
N ILE A 451 -10.12 -13.62 14.97
CA ILE A 451 -10.05 -12.20 14.56
C ILE A 451 -11.41 -11.57 14.86
N LEU A 452 -11.41 -10.36 15.39
CA LEU A 452 -12.61 -9.62 15.78
C LEU A 452 -12.63 -8.25 15.11
N LEU A 453 -13.83 -7.85 14.67
CA LEU A 453 -14.17 -6.46 14.34
C LEU A 453 -15.12 -5.96 15.43
N GLN A 454 -14.76 -4.80 16.03
CA GLN A 454 -15.45 -4.28 17.21
C GLN A 454 -16.64 -3.39 16.84
N ASP A 455 -17.75 -3.59 17.52
CA ASP A 455 -18.89 -2.68 17.61
C ASP A 455 -18.78 -1.83 18.89
N HIS A 456 -18.38 -0.58 18.75
CA HIS A 456 -18.34 0.39 19.85
C HIS A 456 -19.48 1.43 19.74
N GLY A 457 -20.56 1.12 19.02
CA GLY A 457 -21.72 1.99 18.87
C GLY A 457 -21.47 3.23 17.99
N ASN A 458 -20.35 3.31 17.30
CA ASN A 458 -20.03 4.37 16.35
C ASN A 458 -20.03 3.80 14.92
N GLU A 459 -20.32 4.67 13.94
CA GLU A 459 -20.26 4.25 12.54
C GLU A 459 -18.80 4.08 12.10
N VAL A 460 -18.44 2.84 11.83
CA VAL A 460 -17.15 2.43 11.25
C VAL A 460 -17.41 1.43 10.15
N SER A 461 -16.73 1.60 9.02
CA SER A 461 -16.88 0.76 7.84
C SER A 461 -15.61 -0.03 7.56
N PHE A 462 -15.75 -1.27 7.08
CA PHE A 462 -14.66 -2.17 6.71
C PHE A 462 -14.86 -2.71 5.30
N CYS A 463 -13.77 -2.90 4.55
CA CYS A 463 -13.71 -3.66 3.31
C CYS A 463 -12.32 -4.26 3.12
N ASN A 464 -12.13 -5.06 2.06
CA ASN A 464 -10.83 -5.66 1.73
C ASN A 464 -10.18 -6.39 2.92
N VAL A 465 -11.00 -7.06 3.73
CA VAL A 465 -10.50 -7.84 4.86
C VAL A 465 -9.93 -9.15 4.32
N LYS A 466 -8.60 -9.25 4.31
CA LYS A 466 -7.85 -10.36 3.73
C LYS A 466 -6.90 -10.96 4.76
N ILE A 467 -6.67 -12.26 4.66
CA ILE A 467 -5.72 -12.95 5.52
C ILE A 467 -4.86 -13.91 4.71
N ARG A 468 -3.62 -14.06 5.12
CA ARG A 468 -2.70 -15.10 4.64
C ARG A 468 -2.16 -15.84 5.85
N GLU A 469 -2.31 -17.17 5.89
CA GLU A 469 -1.67 -17.98 6.93
C GLU A 469 -0.19 -18.15 6.61
N LEU A 470 0.64 -18.05 7.63
CA LEU A 470 2.08 -18.15 7.53
C LEU A 470 2.55 -19.49 8.13
N PRO A 471 3.65 -20.07 7.65
CA PRO A 471 4.23 -21.26 8.26
C PRO A 471 4.64 -20.97 9.71
N ALA A 472 4.53 -21.97 10.56
CA ALA A 472 5.17 -21.95 11.88
C ALA A 472 6.69 -21.85 11.69
N ASN A 473 7.34 -20.96 12.43
CA ASN A 473 8.81 -20.90 12.50
C ASN A 473 9.38 -22.09 13.26
#